data_8dd3031533024f8b408e4bb4403f7ee5
#
_entry.id   8dd3031533024f8b408e4bb4403f7ee5
#
_cell.length_a   1.000
_cell.length_b   1.000
_cell.length_c   1.000
_cell.angle_alpha   90.00
_cell.angle_beta   90.00
_cell.angle_gamma   90.00
#
_symmetry.space_group_name_H-M   'P 1'
#
loop_
_entity.id
_entity.type
_entity.pdbx_description
1 polymer ?
#
loop_
_entity_poly.entity_id
_entity_poly.type
_entity_poly.pdbx_seq_one_letter_code
_entity_poly.pdbx_strand_id
1 'polypeptide(L)'
;MIVPMKKVTLLVLKKEQRHALKDLRKLGLLHIEDRPANGTLINELKSEKNDITLAMSLLTEYLPKKEKKGVTPPSLLSEEDTLTFVDSVLSLTASYKSNMEESARLSGEIASYAEWGEINTADFNFLEEKGVYLFPATTSLKTYSSLSEDIRTILVGQGKTGVRFLIWSKTNALPADLPQDIIPLKLPETSVKALKEKLKSLTAKISSYKQEMTKMSAYLNSLRALDEIVTKKLQFEIVHEGMQTIDFGDQDDEDRVQLVWLTGYIPCEDETKLSSLAKEKSWAYISQDPEEEDPVPTKIKRNKIVNLISPLIDFLGTVPGYTEPDISLWFLLFFGIFFAMIFGDAGYGAVLFLISIILILKTKAKKQKVPTAFYMFGYLGLMTVIWGTLVCNWFGMSTEIVPPFLKNLAVPAIANFTPEDVRNQNQILLCFTLGLTQLMIAHVVSLFRNIKSPKFLADVGSLSMLGGMYFVVLNLVVDSQKYAINNTVLLAIGAGFALNFIFVNYSTGIGQAIVESLKNIINMLLGVVNVFADIMSYIRLWAVGLAGGAISATVNEMAGPALGGFIIFAGVLLLLFGHGLNYIMNVLSVIVHGVRLNTLEFSNHVGLTWSGFKYEPFNE
;
A
#
# COMPACT_ATOMS: atom_id res chain seq x y z
N MET A 1 0.81 25.29 2.46
CA MET A 1 0.72 26.29 1.38
C MET A 1 1.50 25.76 0.19
N ILE A 2 0.90 25.71 -0.98
CA ILE A 2 1.56 25.30 -2.23
C ILE A 2 2.52 26.38 -2.66
N VAL A 3 3.76 26.00 -2.96
CA VAL A 3 4.81 26.94 -3.36
C VAL A 3 4.64 27.26 -4.84
N PRO A 4 4.62 28.54 -5.25
CA PRO A 4 4.54 28.89 -6.66
C PRO A 4 5.80 28.43 -7.41
N MET A 5 5.59 27.87 -8.60
CA MET A 5 6.62 27.30 -9.45
C MET A 5 6.82 28.15 -10.72
N LYS A 6 8.01 28.09 -11.26
CA LYS A 6 8.35 28.64 -12.59
C LYS A 6 8.72 27.50 -13.51
N LYS A 7 8.26 27.58 -14.76
CA LYS A 7 8.71 26.71 -15.84
C LYS A 7 9.99 27.27 -16.41
N VAL A 8 11.01 26.45 -16.45
CA VAL A 8 12.35 26.86 -16.87
C VAL A 8 12.80 26.00 -18.05
N THR A 9 13.28 26.65 -19.08
CA THR A 9 13.93 26.00 -20.22
C THR A 9 15.40 26.39 -20.23
N LEU A 10 16.27 25.41 -20.20
CA LEU A 10 17.72 25.56 -20.27
C LEU A 10 18.23 25.04 -21.61
N LEU A 11 19.07 25.81 -22.29
CA LEU A 11 19.74 25.47 -23.52
C LEU A 11 21.26 25.37 -23.24
N VAL A 12 21.87 24.27 -23.64
CA VAL A 12 23.28 23.98 -23.39
C VAL A 12 23.93 23.40 -24.64
N LEU A 13 25.22 23.59 -24.81
CA LEU A 13 25.98 22.94 -25.88
C LEU A 13 26.01 21.40 -25.66
N LYS A 14 25.77 20.62 -26.73
CA LYS A 14 25.77 19.16 -26.65
C LYS A 14 27.07 18.59 -26.08
N LYS A 15 28.18 19.22 -26.38
CA LYS A 15 29.49 18.83 -25.82
C LYS A 15 29.60 18.96 -24.31
N GLU A 16 28.78 19.86 -23.70
CA GLU A 16 28.76 20.14 -22.26
C GLU A 16 27.56 19.49 -21.56
N GLN A 17 26.69 18.80 -22.28
CA GLN A 17 25.43 18.22 -21.76
C GLN A 17 25.63 17.45 -20.44
N ARG A 18 26.60 16.55 -20.41
CA ARG A 18 26.85 15.68 -19.25
C ARG A 18 27.39 16.45 -18.04
N HIS A 19 28.16 17.51 -18.27
CA HIS A 19 28.68 18.40 -17.22
C HIS A 19 27.57 19.30 -16.69
N ALA A 20 26.73 19.85 -17.57
CA ALA A 20 25.58 20.66 -17.18
C ALA A 20 24.59 19.87 -16.31
N LEU A 21 24.28 18.63 -16.67
CA LEU A 21 23.44 17.76 -15.85
C LEU A 21 24.04 17.46 -14.48
N LYS A 22 25.36 17.26 -14.38
CA LYS A 22 26.02 17.09 -13.08
C LYS A 22 25.94 18.34 -12.22
N ASP A 23 26.12 19.53 -12.80
CA ASP A 23 26.02 20.79 -12.08
C ASP A 23 24.57 21.07 -11.63
N LEU A 24 23.58 20.78 -12.48
CA LEU A 24 22.15 20.86 -12.12
C LEU A 24 21.79 19.88 -10.99
N ARG A 25 22.34 18.68 -11.03
CA ARG A 25 22.16 17.66 -10.00
C ARG A 25 22.74 18.09 -8.66
N LYS A 26 23.94 18.70 -8.65
CA LYS A 26 24.54 19.30 -7.44
C LYS A 26 23.70 20.45 -6.88
N LEU A 27 23.09 21.27 -7.77
CA LEU A 27 22.18 22.33 -7.35
C LEU A 27 20.94 21.75 -6.65
N GLY A 28 20.40 20.63 -7.15
CA GLY A 28 19.31 19.88 -6.52
C GLY A 28 18.00 20.65 -6.38
N LEU A 29 17.69 21.55 -7.31
CA LEU A 29 16.52 22.44 -7.24
C LEU A 29 15.55 22.30 -8.42
N LEU A 30 15.98 21.71 -9.54
CA LEU A 30 15.16 21.59 -10.74
C LEU A 30 14.44 20.23 -10.76
N HIS A 31 13.11 20.26 -10.84
CA HIS A 31 12.32 19.09 -11.20
C HIS A 31 12.24 19.04 -12.73
N ILE A 32 12.88 18.04 -13.31
CA ILE A 32 12.96 17.91 -14.78
C ILE A 32 11.68 17.21 -15.26
N GLU A 33 11.14 17.69 -16.37
CA GLU A 33 9.98 17.09 -17.02
C GLU A 33 10.35 15.70 -17.56
N ASP A 34 9.58 14.66 -17.15
CA ASP A 34 9.79 13.29 -17.59
C ASP A 34 9.53 13.18 -19.11
N ARG A 35 10.55 12.76 -19.84
CA ARG A 35 10.43 12.46 -21.26
C ARG A 35 10.81 11.01 -21.52
N PRO A 36 10.10 10.32 -22.42
CA PRO A 36 10.45 8.96 -22.77
C PRO A 36 11.83 8.93 -23.41
N ALA A 37 12.75 8.21 -22.77
CA ALA A 37 14.09 7.98 -23.26
C ALA A 37 14.33 6.48 -23.42
N ASN A 38 14.93 6.08 -24.55
CA ASN A 38 15.29 4.72 -24.86
C ASN A 38 16.79 4.67 -25.23
N GLY A 39 17.53 3.80 -24.53
CA GLY A 39 18.94 3.58 -24.78
C GLY A 39 19.37 2.21 -24.26
N THR A 40 20.46 1.67 -24.80
CA THR A 40 21.00 0.38 -24.35
C THR A 40 21.36 0.44 -22.87
N LEU A 41 22.04 1.50 -22.44
CA LEU A 41 22.45 1.72 -21.04
C LEU A 41 21.24 1.86 -20.10
N ILE A 42 20.16 2.53 -20.54
CA ILE A 42 18.93 2.64 -19.76
C ILE A 42 18.28 1.28 -19.54
N ASN A 43 18.28 0.42 -20.57
CA ASN A 43 17.72 -0.92 -20.48
C ASN A 43 18.57 -1.83 -19.56
N GLU A 44 19.89 -1.71 -19.63
CA GLU A 44 20.80 -2.40 -18.72
C GLU A 44 20.57 -1.99 -17.27
N LEU A 45 20.52 -0.68 -16.98
CA LEU A 45 20.26 -0.17 -15.62
C LEU A 45 18.86 -0.53 -15.10
N LYS A 46 17.85 -0.61 -15.99
CA LYS A 46 16.50 -1.09 -15.61
C LYS A 46 16.54 -2.57 -15.25
N SER A 47 17.24 -3.40 -16.02
CA SER A 47 17.42 -4.82 -15.71
C SER A 47 18.12 -5.01 -14.37
N GLU A 48 19.24 -4.31 -14.18
CA GLU A 48 20.01 -4.33 -12.93
C GLU A 48 19.14 -3.92 -11.72
N LYS A 49 18.36 -2.85 -11.84
CA LYS A 49 17.44 -2.42 -10.80
C LYS A 49 16.38 -3.48 -10.49
N ASN A 50 15.83 -4.15 -11.50
CA ASN A 50 14.86 -5.22 -11.31
C ASN A 50 15.48 -6.41 -10.56
N ASP A 51 16.71 -6.79 -10.90
CA ASP A 51 17.43 -7.89 -10.26
C ASP A 51 17.73 -7.56 -8.79
N ILE A 52 18.17 -6.32 -8.49
CA ILE A 52 18.36 -5.83 -7.11
C ILE A 52 17.06 -5.87 -6.33
N THR A 53 15.96 -5.37 -6.91
CA THR A 53 14.64 -5.35 -6.27
C THR A 53 14.14 -6.76 -5.99
N LEU A 54 14.33 -7.69 -6.93
CA LEU A 54 13.99 -9.10 -6.77
C LEU A 54 14.82 -9.74 -5.64
N ALA A 55 16.13 -9.53 -5.63
CA ALA A 55 17.01 -10.04 -4.57
C ALA A 55 16.64 -9.48 -3.20
N MET A 56 16.32 -8.18 -3.09
CA MET A 56 15.83 -7.57 -1.85
C MET A 56 14.53 -8.19 -1.37
N SER A 57 13.56 -8.43 -2.26
CA SER A 57 12.29 -9.06 -1.92
C SER A 57 12.48 -10.47 -1.35
N LEU A 58 13.32 -11.28 -2.03
CA LEU A 58 13.65 -12.63 -1.61
C LEU A 58 14.32 -12.66 -0.23
N LEU A 59 15.29 -11.80 0.02
CA LEU A 59 16.03 -11.75 1.30
C LEU A 59 15.19 -11.21 2.45
N THR A 60 14.22 -10.34 2.18
CA THR A 60 13.34 -9.75 3.21
C THR A 60 12.51 -10.82 3.92
N GLU A 61 12.11 -11.90 3.24
CA GLU A 61 11.38 -13.01 3.83
C GLU A 61 12.21 -13.80 4.88
N TYR A 62 13.55 -13.77 4.74
CA TYR A 62 14.48 -14.52 5.59
C TYR A 62 15.12 -13.67 6.68
N LEU A 63 14.66 -12.44 6.89
CA LEU A 63 15.13 -11.60 7.98
C LEU A 63 14.85 -12.27 9.33
N PRO A 64 15.82 -12.35 10.25
CA PRO A 64 15.61 -12.93 11.56
C PRO A 64 14.59 -12.09 12.36
N LYS A 65 13.53 -12.74 12.84
CA LYS A 65 12.43 -12.09 13.62
C LYS A 65 12.90 -11.42 14.92
N LYS A 66 14.11 -11.69 15.39
CA LYS A 66 14.76 -11.01 16.51
C LYS A 66 16.20 -10.68 16.14
N GLU A 67 16.54 -9.40 16.12
CA GLU A 67 17.95 -8.99 16.12
C GLU A 67 18.65 -9.63 17.31
N LYS A 68 19.63 -10.50 17.08
CA LYS A 68 20.50 -10.99 18.14
C LYS A 68 21.25 -9.79 18.70
N LYS A 69 20.97 -9.40 19.95
CA LYS A 69 21.72 -8.35 20.65
C LYS A 69 23.21 -8.69 20.59
N GLY A 70 24.01 -7.81 19.98
CA GLY A 70 25.45 -7.92 19.93
C GLY A 70 26.07 -8.31 18.58
N VAL A 71 25.30 -8.54 17.52
CA VAL A 71 25.84 -8.72 16.18
C VAL A 71 25.87 -7.33 15.49
N THR A 72 27.06 -6.79 15.31
CA THR A 72 27.26 -5.61 14.44
C THR A 72 26.84 -5.99 13.02
N PRO A 73 26.01 -5.19 12.34
CA PRO A 73 25.73 -5.43 10.92
C PRO A 73 27.04 -5.48 10.15
N PRO A 74 27.15 -6.36 9.14
CA PRO A 74 28.36 -6.41 8.32
C PRO A 74 28.61 -5.04 7.69
N SER A 75 29.89 -4.74 7.41
CA SER A 75 30.26 -3.54 6.65
C SER A 75 29.55 -3.54 5.28
N LEU A 76 29.21 -2.35 4.79
CA LEU A 76 28.66 -2.22 3.45
C LEU A 76 29.67 -2.78 2.44
N LEU A 77 29.19 -3.58 1.51
CA LEU A 77 29.97 -4.10 0.39
C LEU A 77 30.22 -2.96 -0.62
N SER A 78 31.28 -3.12 -1.42
CA SER A 78 31.50 -2.24 -2.58
C SER A 78 30.37 -2.41 -3.62
N GLU A 79 30.28 -1.51 -4.58
CA GLU A 79 29.27 -1.59 -5.65
C GLU A 79 29.41 -2.88 -6.46
N GLU A 80 30.64 -3.22 -6.90
CA GLU A 80 30.94 -4.45 -7.67
C GLU A 80 30.65 -5.73 -6.86
N ASP A 81 31.07 -5.75 -5.58
CA ASP A 81 30.81 -6.90 -4.72
C ASP A 81 29.31 -7.08 -4.45
N THR A 82 28.54 -5.98 -4.39
CA THR A 82 27.09 -6.05 -4.19
C THR A 82 26.38 -6.57 -5.44
N LEU A 83 26.84 -6.23 -6.64
CA LEU A 83 26.31 -6.79 -7.89
C LEU A 83 26.56 -8.30 -7.99
N THR A 84 27.78 -8.75 -7.74
CA THR A 84 28.10 -10.19 -7.70
C THR A 84 27.32 -10.91 -6.61
N PHE A 85 27.01 -10.23 -5.51
CA PHE A 85 26.16 -10.75 -4.46
C PHE A 85 24.70 -10.89 -4.92
N VAL A 86 24.15 -9.94 -5.68
CA VAL A 86 22.81 -10.05 -6.31
C VAL A 86 22.74 -11.31 -7.16
N ASP A 87 23.72 -11.51 -8.06
CA ASP A 87 23.79 -12.70 -8.93
C ASP A 87 23.85 -13.99 -8.12
N SER A 88 24.59 -13.99 -7.00
CA SER A 88 24.67 -15.14 -6.11
C SER A 88 23.33 -15.47 -5.44
N VAL A 89 22.55 -14.46 -5.03
CA VAL A 89 21.20 -14.65 -4.46
C VAL A 89 20.24 -15.22 -5.51
N LEU A 90 20.26 -14.65 -6.71
CA LEU A 90 19.38 -15.10 -7.80
C LEU A 90 19.72 -16.52 -8.27
N SER A 91 21.00 -16.83 -8.44
CA SER A 91 21.47 -18.18 -8.86
C SER A 91 21.19 -19.22 -7.77
N LEU A 92 21.35 -18.88 -6.49
CA LEU A 92 20.99 -19.75 -5.38
C LEU A 92 19.50 -20.06 -5.37
N THR A 93 18.65 -19.05 -5.63
CA THR A 93 17.20 -19.20 -5.70
C THR A 93 16.77 -20.03 -6.91
N ALA A 94 17.38 -19.83 -8.07
CA ALA A 94 17.15 -20.64 -9.26
C ALA A 94 17.54 -22.12 -9.03
N SER A 95 18.70 -22.35 -8.40
CA SER A 95 19.16 -23.69 -8.01
C SER A 95 18.21 -24.36 -7.02
N TYR A 96 17.69 -23.61 -6.04
CA TYR A 96 16.69 -24.10 -5.09
C TYR A 96 15.41 -24.54 -5.81
N LYS A 97 14.89 -23.73 -6.72
CA LYS A 97 13.68 -24.04 -7.49
C LYS A 97 13.89 -25.30 -8.33
N SER A 98 15.00 -25.38 -9.05
CA SER A 98 15.38 -26.57 -9.83
C SER A 98 15.52 -27.83 -8.97
N ASN A 99 16.16 -27.72 -7.79
CA ASN A 99 16.29 -28.83 -6.85
C ASN A 99 14.94 -29.27 -6.28
N MET A 100 14.00 -28.34 -6.03
CA MET A 100 12.64 -28.64 -5.60
C MET A 100 11.85 -29.41 -6.67
N GLU A 101 11.91 -28.96 -7.91
CA GLU A 101 11.26 -29.62 -9.05
C GLU A 101 11.80 -31.02 -9.27
N GLU A 102 13.13 -31.19 -9.25
CA GLU A 102 13.78 -32.49 -9.38
C GLU A 102 13.48 -33.42 -8.19
N SER A 103 13.44 -32.86 -6.95
CA SER A 103 13.05 -33.61 -5.76
C SER A 103 11.60 -34.10 -5.84
N ALA A 104 10.68 -33.27 -6.32
CA ALA A 104 9.27 -33.67 -6.53
C ALA A 104 9.15 -34.76 -7.60
N ARG A 105 9.86 -34.60 -8.72
CA ARG A 105 9.90 -35.60 -9.80
C ARG A 105 10.43 -36.95 -9.30
N LEU A 106 11.59 -36.95 -8.61
CA LEU A 106 12.19 -38.16 -8.05
C LEU A 106 11.31 -38.79 -6.97
N SER A 107 10.65 -38.00 -6.15
CA SER A 107 9.73 -38.48 -5.12
C SER A 107 8.52 -39.20 -5.76
N GLY A 108 7.96 -38.64 -6.83
CA GLY A 108 6.90 -39.28 -7.63
C GLY A 108 7.36 -40.58 -8.28
N GLU A 109 8.57 -40.56 -8.85
CA GLU A 109 9.17 -41.75 -9.49
C GLU A 109 9.43 -42.84 -8.44
N ILE A 110 10.03 -42.53 -7.29
CA ILE A 110 10.25 -43.49 -6.21
C ILE A 110 8.92 -44.03 -5.67
N ALA A 111 7.88 -43.18 -5.55
CA ALA A 111 6.56 -43.60 -5.10
C ALA A 111 5.93 -44.66 -6.05
N SER A 112 6.15 -44.58 -7.35
CA SER A 112 5.66 -45.59 -8.32
C SER A 112 6.30 -46.96 -8.13
N TYR A 113 7.53 -47.01 -7.57
CA TYR A 113 8.23 -48.26 -7.25
C TYR A 113 8.07 -48.73 -5.80
N ALA A 114 7.40 -47.96 -4.94
CA ALA A 114 7.32 -48.26 -3.52
C ALA A 114 6.76 -49.66 -3.19
N GLU A 115 5.81 -50.13 -3.98
CA GLU A 115 5.18 -51.44 -3.81
C GLU A 115 5.95 -52.57 -4.48
N TRP A 116 6.97 -52.25 -5.28
CA TRP A 116 7.78 -53.25 -6.02
C TRP A 116 9.07 -53.65 -5.28
N GLY A 117 9.42 -52.93 -4.21
CA GLY A 117 10.64 -53.15 -3.45
C GLY A 117 11.88 -52.50 -4.08
N GLU A 118 13.05 -53.10 -3.88
CA GLU A 118 14.31 -52.59 -4.43
C GLU A 118 14.54 -53.16 -5.85
N ILE A 119 14.00 -52.48 -6.85
CA ILE A 119 14.26 -52.81 -8.25
C ILE A 119 15.66 -52.30 -8.62
N ASN A 120 16.47 -53.19 -9.14
CA ASN A 120 17.77 -52.89 -9.72
C ASN A 120 17.75 -53.13 -11.22
N THR A 121 17.87 -52.11 -12.01
CA THR A 121 17.84 -52.19 -13.50
C THR A 121 18.96 -53.09 -14.04
N ALA A 122 20.10 -53.19 -13.34
CA ALA A 122 21.20 -54.05 -13.73
C ALA A 122 20.82 -55.53 -13.78
N ASP A 123 19.91 -55.97 -12.90
CA ASP A 123 19.44 -57.35 -12.86
C ASP A 123 18.54 -57.67 -14.08
N PHE A 124 17.74 -56.71 -14.51
CA PHE A 124 16.92 -56.84 -15.73
C PHE A 124 17.79 -56.84 -16.98
N ASN A 125 18.80 -55.96 -17.06
CA ASN A 125 19.75 -55.90 -18.17
C ASN A 125 20.56 -57.22 -18.28
N PHE A 126 20.99 -57.79 -17.15
CA PHE A 126 21.68 -59.08 -17.12
C PHE A 126 20.80 -60.22 -17.66
N LEU A 127 19.51 -60.23 -17.33
CA LEU A 127 18.56 -61.19 -17.83
C LEU A 127 18.28 -60.98 -19.33
N GLU A 128 18.21 -59.76 -19.79
CA GLU A 128 18.07 -59.40 -21.20
C GLU A 128 19.26 -59.89 -22.05
N GLU A 129 20.50 -59.74 -21.55
CA GLU A 129 21.69 -60.27 -22.19
C GLU A 129 21.67 -61.81 -22.34
N LYS A 130 20.92 -62.49 -21.44
CA LYS A 130 20.72 -63.93 -21.49
C LYS A 130 19.47 -64.34 -22.32
N GLY A 131 18.80 -63.41 -23.02
CA GLY A 131 17.63 -63.62 -23.83
C GLY A 131 16.32 -63.78 -23.05
N VAL A 132 16.28 -63.35 -21.81
CA VAL A 132 15.09 -63.36 -20.95
C VAL A 132 14.59 -61.92 -20.75
N TYR A 133 13.47 -61.57 -21.36
CA TYR A 133 12.86 -60.24 -21.26
C TYR A 133 11.73 -60.26 -20.24
N LEU A 134 11.84 -59.45 -19.19
CA LEU A 134 10.85 -59.34 -18.12
C LEU A 134 10.27 -57.91 -18.08
N PHE A 135 8.96 -57.84 -18.25
CA PHE A 135 8.23 -56.56 -18.20
C PHE A 135 7.39 -56.48 -16.92
N PRO A 136 7.72 -55.60 -15.96
CA PRO A 136 6.89 -55.42 -14.80
C PRO A 136 5.56 -54.73 -15.18
N ALA A 137 4.45 -55.25 -14.67
CA ALA A 137 3.12 -54.75 -14.97
C ALA A 137 2.19 -54.87 -13.76
N THR A 138 1.19 -53.98 -13.72
CA THR A 138 0.14 -53.99 -12.70
C THR A 138 -1.23 -54.11 -13.36
N THR A 139 -2.14 -54.83 -12.70
CA THR A 139 -3.54 -54.94 -13.13
C THR A 139 -4.46 -55.24 -11.95
N SER A 140 -5.78 -55.21 -12.17
CA SER A 140 -6.75 -55.64 -11.17
C SER A 140 -6.68 -57.16 -10.92
N LEU A 141 -7.06 -57.61 -9.72
CA LEU A 141 -7.10 -59.04 -9.41
C LEU A 141 -8.01 -59.83 -10.41
N LYS A 142 -9.11 -59.20 -10.81
CA LYS A 142 -10.07 -59.81 -11.74
C LYS A 142 -9.47 -60.01 -13.14
N THR A 143 -8.77 -58.99 -13.64
CA THR A 143 -8.09 -59.08 -14.96
C THR A 143 -6.92 -60.06 -14.91
N TYR A 144 -6.16 -60.09 -13.80
CA TYR A 144 -5.07 -61.06 -13.63
C TYR A 144 -5.56 -62.52 -13.67
N SER A 145 -6.70 -62.84 -13.00
CA SER A 145 -7.27 -64.19 -12.99
C SER A 145 -7.89 -64.59 -14.33
N SER A 146 -8.17 -63.66 -15.23
CA SER A 146 -8.71 -63.89 -16.58
C SER A 146 -7.64 -63.88 -17.68
N LEU A 147 -6.33 -63.81 -17.33
CA LEU A 147 -5.24 -63.87 -18.30
C LEU A 147 -5.17 -65.23 -18.97
N SER A 148 -4.90 -65.23 -20.28
CA SER A 148 -4.69 -66.47 -21.07
C SER A 148 -3.48 -67.24 -20.56
N GLU A 149 -3.54 -68.53 -20.51
CA GLU A 149 -2.43 -69.43 -20.14
C GLU A 149 -1.20 -69.32 -21.07
N ASP A 150 -1.37 -68.76 -22.25
CA ASP A 150 -0.29 -68.48 -23.20
C ASP A 150 0.63 -67.34 -22.75
N ILE A 151 0.15 -66.45 -21.89
CA ILE A 151 0.91 -65.34 -21.34
C ILE A 151 1.61 -65.76 -20.02
N ARG A 152 2.90 -66.02 -20.09
CA ARG A 152 3.67 -66.44 -18.93
C ARG A 152 3.90 -65.31 -18.01
N THR A 153 3.40 -65.39 -16.77
CA THR A 153 3.51 -64.36 -15.75
C THR A 153 4.17 -64.92 -14.48
N ILE A 154 4.92 -64.06 -13.79
CA ILE A 154 5.49 -64.35 -12.48
C ILE A 154 4.84 -63.40 -11.49
N LEU A 155 4.06 -63.91 -10.56
CA LEU A 155 3.41 -63.10 -9.52
C LEU A 155 4.48 -62.56 -8.56
N VAL A 156 4.56 -61.23 -8.42
CA VAL A 156 5.46 -60.54 -7.49
C VAL A 156 4.76 -60.24 -6.18
N GLY A 157 3.50 -59.81 -6.24
CA GLY A 157 2.74 -59.55 -5.03
C GLY A 157 1.33 -59.03 -5.31
N GLN A 158 0.50 -59.03 -4.26
CA GLN A 158 -0.86 -58.53 -4.29
C GLN A 158 -0.99 -57.42 -3.25
N GLY A 159 -1.46 -56.24 -3.65
CA GLY A 159 -1.63 -55.07 -2.78
C GLY A 159 -3.07 -54.54 -2.85
N LYS A 160 -3.31 -53.43 -2.12
CA LYS A 160 -4.63 -52.75 -2.15
C LYS A 160 -4.95 -52.15 -3.53
N THR A 161 -3.96 -51.84 -4.32
CA THR A 161 -4.05 -51.19 -5.64
C THR A 161 -4.15 -52.16 -6.80
N GLY A 162 -3.91 -53.44 -6.57
CA GLY A 162 -3.97 -54.48 -7.62
C GLY A 162 -2.91 -55.55 -7.47
N VAL A 163 -2.75 -56.37 -8.52
CA VAL A 163 -1.76 -57.44 -8.60
C VAL A 163 -0.56 -56.94 -9.39
N ARG A 164 0.64 -57.19 -8.86
CA ARG A 164 1.93 -56.88 -9.49
C ARG A 164 2.57 -58.17 -9.95
N PHE A 165 2.98 -58.22 -11.22
CA PHE A 165 3.54 -59.38 -11.84
C PHE A 165 4.55 -59.01 -12.94
N LEU A 166 5.42 -59.90 -13.27
CA LEU A 166 6.35 -59.81 -14.39
C LEU A 166 5.82 -60.59 -15.55
N ILE A 167 5.79 -60.01 -16.74
CA ILE A 167 5.46 -60.68 -17.99
C ILE A 167 6.77 -61.16 -18.59
N TRP A 168 6.88 -62.45 -18.86
CA TRP A 168 8.04 -62.99 -19.53
C TRP A 168 7.83 -63.04 -21.05
N SER A 169 8.80 -62.62 -21.83
CA SER A 169 8.80 -62.66 -23.28
C SER A 169 10.14 -63.19 -23.81
N LYS A 170 10.11 -63.78 -24.98
CA LYS A 170 11.33 -64.19 -25.71
C LYS A 170 11.88 -63.10 -26.60
N THR A 171 11.14 -62.00 -26.78
CA THR A 171 11.50 -60.84 -27.60
C THR A 171 11.43 -59.57 -26.77
N ASN A 172 12.21 -58.58 -27.17
CA ASN A 172 12.19 -57.26 -26.49
C ASN A 172 10.93 -56.45 -26.86
N ALA A 173 9.76 -57.11 -26.80
CA ALA A 173 8.47 -56.52 -27.03
C ALA A 173 7.42 -57.17 -26.12
N LEU A 174 6.47 -56.37 -25.65
CA LEU A 174 5.30 -56.85 -24.93
C LEU A 174 4.43 -57.70 -25.88
N PRO A 175 3.82 -58.81 -25.41
CA PRO A 175 2.87 -59.63 -26.21
C PRO A 175 1.73 -58.72 -26.73
N ALA A 176 1.33 -58.94 -28.00
CA ALA A 176 0.29 -58.12 -28.65
C ALA A 176 -1.12 -58.38 -28.09
N ASP A 177 -1.35 -59.52 -27.46
CA ASP A 177 -2.66 -59.97 -26.95
C ASP A 177 -2.90 -59.56 -25.47
N LEU A 178 -2.27 -58.48 -24.99
CA LEU A 178 -2.44 -58.00 -23.62
C LEU A 178 -3.75 -57.21 -23.45
N PRO A 179 -4.57 -57.49 -22.42
CA PRO A 179 -5.72 -56.68 -22.07
C PRO A 179 -5.34 -55.22 -21.83
N GLN A 180 -6.20 -54.28 -22.23
CA GLN A 180 -5.95 -52.82 -22.09
C GLN A 180 -5.83 -52.35 -20.64
N ASP A 181 -6.32 -53.13 -19.68
CA ASP A 181 -6.26 -52.82 -18.23
C ASP A 181 -4.89 -53.17 -17.60
N ILE A 182 -3.94 -53.68 -18.38
CA ILE A 182 -2.58 -53.95 -17.88
C ILE A 182 -1.73 -52.72 -18.09
N ILE A 183 -1.25 -52.18 -16.99
CA ILE A 183 -0.39 -50.99 -16.97
C ILE A 183 1.07 -51.46 -16.83
N PRO A 184 1.88 -51.42 -17.92
CA PRO A 184 3.30 -51.73 -17.81
C PRO A 184 4.02 -50.67 -17.02
N LEU A 185 4.88 -51.08 -16.09
CA LEU A 185 5.74 -50.20 -15.33
C LEU A 185 7.04 -49.99 -16.12
N LYS A 186 7.37 -48.75 -16.42
CA LYS A 186 8.66 -48.39 -17.01
C LYS A 186 9.76 -48.61 -15.95
N LEU A 187 10.77 -49.41 -16.29
CA LEU A 187 11.92 -49.60 -15.39
C LEU A 187 12.67 -48.27 -15.19
N PRO A 188 13.17 -48.01 -13.96
CA PRO A 188 13.94 -46.83 -13.70
C PRO A 188 15.30 -46.90 -14.44
N GLU A 189 15.83 -45.77 -14.87
CA GLU A 189 17.14 -45.69 -15.53
C GLU A 189 18.29 -46.13 -14.60
N THR A 190 18.10 -45.94 -13.28
CA THR A 190 19.07 -46.31 -12.25
C THR A 190 18.37 -47.05 -11.12
N SER A 191 19.12 -47.79 -10.27
CA SER A 191 18.50 -48.53 -9.17
C SER A 191 17.70 -47.60 -8.22
N VAL A 192 16.58 -48.09 -7.68
CA VAL A 192 15.72 -47.34 -6.72
C VAL A 192 16.54 -46.86 -5.51
N LYS A 193 17.58 -47.60 -5.11
CA LYS A 193 18.52 -47.18 -4.08
C LYS A 193 19.27 -45.91 -4.47
N ALA A 194 19.79 -45.81 -5.68
CA ALA A 194 20.48 -44.65 -6.19
C ALA A 194 19.53 -43.41 -6.29
N LEU A 195 18.27 -43.64 -6.72
CA LEU A 195 17.25 -42.56 -6.72
C LEU A 195 16.98 -42.05 -5.31
N LYS A 196 16.87 -42.90 -4.30
CA LYS A 196 16.70 -42.51 -2.88
C LYS A 196 17.90 -41.74 -2.35
N GLU A 197 19.13 -42.13 -2.69
CA GLU A 197 20.35 -41.43 -2.31
C GLU A 197 20.41 -40.04 -2.97
N LYS A 198 20.06 -39.94 -4.24
CA LYS A 198 19.95 -38.67 -4.96
C LYS A 198 18.89 -37.76 -4.34
N LEU A 199 17.70 -38.29 -3.99
CA LEU A 199 16.64 -37.55 -3.30
C LEU A 199 17.13 -37.04 -1.94
N LYS A 200 17.83 -37.88 -1.17
CA LYS A 200 18.42 -37.48 0.12
C LYS A 200 19.41 -36.34 -0.03
N SER A 201 20.28 -36.39 -1.05
CA SER A 201 21.25 -35.32 -1.30
C SER A 201 20.57 -34.01 -1.71
N LEU A 202 19.52 -34.07 -2.56
CA LEU A 202 18.72 -32.91 -2.94
C LEU A 202 17.98 -32.32 -1.74
N THR A 203 17.38 -33.16 -0.88
CA THR A 203 16.69 -32.72 0.32
C THR A 203 17.65 -32.01 1.28
N ALA A 204 18.90 -32.49 1.40
CA ALA A 204 19.94 -31.80 2.17
C ALA A 204 20.27 -30.43 1.60
N LYS A 205 20.43 -30.30 0.27
CA LYS A 205 20.65 -29.00 -0.42
C LYS A 205 19.47 -28.07 -0.24
N ILE A 206 18.23 -28.56 -0.35
CA ILE A 206 17.00 -27.79 -0.11
C ILE A 206 16.94 -27.28 1.34
N SER A 207 17.34 -28.11 2.32
CA SER A 207 17.34 -27.70 3.74
C SER A 207 18.41 -26.64 4.08
N SER A 208 19.58 -26.67 3.39
CA SER A 208 20.63 -25.65 3.59
C SER A 208 20.25 -24.28 3.02
N TYR A 209 19.40 -24.22 2.01
CA TYR A 209 18.98 -22.99 1.36
C TYR A 209 18.49 -21.93 2.34
N LYS A 210 17.58 -22.30 3.25
CA LYS A 210 17.03 -21.39 4.25
C LYS A 210 18.10 -20.79 5.17
N GLN A 211 19.10 -21.57 5.52
CA GLN A 211 20.20 -21.09 6.36
C GLN A 211 21.11 -20.14 5.60
N GLU A 212 21.38 -20.42 4.33
CA GLU A 212 22.18 -19.56 3.46
C GLU A 212 21.47 -18.23 3.20
N MET A 213 20.20 -18.25 2.83
CA MET A 213 19.39 -17.04 2.66
C MET A 213 19.31 -16.20 3.94
N THR A 214 19.22 -16.84 5.11
CA THR A 214 19.24 -16.13 6.40
C THR A 214 20.60 -15.46 6.67
N LYS A 215 21.73 -16.06 6.26
CA LYS A 215 23.03 -15.42 6.34
C LYS A 215 23.15 -14.25 5.36
N MET A 216 22.69 -14.45 4.13
CA MET A 216 22.69 -13.43 3.09
C MET A 216 21.80 -12.24 3.41
N SER A 217 20.70 -12.43 4.16
CA SER A 217 19.80 -11.33 4.58
C SER A 217 20.49 -10.27 5.45
N ALA A 218 21.64 -10.57 6.06
CA ALA A 218 22.43 -9.59 6.80
C ALA A 218 22.99 -8.45 5.92
N TYR A 219 23.13 -8.67 4.61
CA TYR A 219 23.63 -7.69 3.65
C TYR A 219 22.54 -6.86 2.96
N LEU A 220 21.29 -6.95 3.42
CA LEU A 220 20.16 -6.21 2.85
C LEU A 220 20.39 -4.68 2.79
N ASN A 221 21.17 -4.12 3.74
CA ASN A 221 21.51 -2.70 3.74
C ASN A 221 22.47 -2.33 2.59
N SER A 222 23.35 -3.24 2.17
CA SER A 222 24.22 -3.03 0.99
C SER A 222 23.38 -3.02 -0.29
N LEU A 223 22.38 -3.91 -0.40
CA LEU A 223 21.46 -3.92 -1.53
C LEU A 223 20.62 -2.63 -1.61
N ARG A 224 20.14 -2.12 -0.47
CA ARG A 224 19.40 -0.83 -0.42
C ARG A 224 20.28 0.34 -0.87
N ALA A 225 21.53 0.38 -0.43
CA ALA A 225 22.47 1.40 -0.87
C ALA A 225 22.75 1.30 -2.38
N LEU A 226 22.88 0.09 -2.92
CA LEU A 226 23.05 -0.14 -4.35
C LEU A 226 21.81 0.27 -5.15
N ASP A 227 20.61 -0.06 -4.68
CA ASP A 227 19.35 0.35 -5.31
C ASP A 227 19.22 1.86 -5.42
N GLU A 228 19.62 2.60 -4.37
CA GLU A 228 19.68 4.07 -4.42
C GLU A 228 20.67 4.57 -5.47
N ILE A 229 21.86 3.98 -5.55
CA ILE A 229 22.89 4.36 -6.52
C ILE A 229 22.41 4.09 -7.96
N VAL A 230 21.89 2.88 -8.22
CA VAL A 230 21.40 2.48 -9.55
C VAL A 230 20.19 3.32 -9.96
N THR A 231 19.29 3.58 -9.03
CA THR A 231 18.13 4.47 -9.28
C THR A 231 18.58 5.87 -9.68
N LYS A 232 19.56 6.43 -9.00
CA LYS A 232 20.11 7.75 -9.31
C LYS A 232 20.88 7.77 -10.64
N LYS A 233 21.61 6.68 -10.97
CA LYS A 233 22.27 6.53 -12.28
C LYS A 233 21.22 6.44 -13.40
N LEU A 234 20.18 5.65 -13.19
CA LEU A 234 19.09 5.47 -14.14
C LEU A 234 18.37 6.79 -14.42
N GLN A 235 18.01 7.55 -13.37
CA GLN A 235 17.42 8.88 -13.52
C GLN A 235 18.33 9.83 -14.32
N PHE A 236 19.63 9.80 -14.05
CA PHE A 236 20.59 10.64 -14.79
C PHE A 236 20.63 10.30 -16.28
N GLU A 237 20.70 9.01 -16.63
CA GLU A 237 20.76 8.60 -18.04
C GLU A 237 19.41 8.79 -18.76
N ILE A 238 18.26 8.63 -18.07
CA ILE A 238 16.94 8.97 -18.62
C ILE A 238 16.88 10.46 -19.00
N VAL A 239 17.33 11.33 -18.10
CA VAL A 239 17.36 12.78 -18.39
C VAL A 239 18.34 13.10 -19.50
N HIS A 240 19.53 12.50 -19.48
CA HIS A 240 20.55 12.69 -20.51
C HIS A 240 20.04 12.35 -21.91
N GLU A 241 19.44 11.17 -22.07
CA GLU A 241 18.90 10.72 -23.36
C GLU A 241 17.57 11.42 -23.73
N GLY A 242 16.82 11.89 -22.73
CA GLY A 242 15.56 12.60 -22.92
C GLY A 242 15.71 14.07 -23.35
N MET A 243 16.91 14.66 -23.29
CA MET A 243 17.15 16.02 -23.76
C MET A 243 16.97 16.10 -25.28
N GLN A 244 16.25 17.13 -25.72
CA GLN A 244 16.02 17.34 -27.14
C GLN A 244 17.22 18.07 -27.78
N THR A 245 17.58 17.66 -28.98
CA THR A 245 18.69 18.25 -29.74
C THR A 245 18.14 19.16 -30.83
N ILE A 246 18.70 20.34 -30.96
CA ILE A 246 18.48 21.27 -32.05
C ILE A 246 19.80 21.47 -32.78
N ASP A 247 19.81 21.20 -34.06
CA ASP A 247 20.97 21.37 -34.93
C ASP A 247 20.88 22.71 -35.64
N PHE A 248 21.92 23.52 -35.54
CA PHE A 248 22.07 24.77 -36.26
C PHE A 248 23.24 24.65 -37.26
N GLY A 249 22.97 24.87 -38.53
CA GLY A 249 23.92 24.81 -39.65
C GLY A 249 23.49 23.82 -40.73
N ASP A 250 24.07 23.96 -41.95
CA ASP A 250 23.86 23.03 -43.06
C ASP A 250 24.50 21.68 -42.76
N GLN A 251 23.96 20.60 -43.35
CA GLN A 251 24.38 19.21 -43.01
C GLN A 251 25.85 18.92 -43.31
N ASP A 252 26.51 19.77 -44.12
CA ASP A 252 27.87 19.58 -44.58
C ASP A 252 28.93 20.46 -43.88
N ASP A 253 28.54 21.24 -42.83
CA ASP A 253 29.47 22.10 -42.09
C ASP A 253 30.17 21.35 -40.94
N GLU A 254 31.52 21.31 -40.99
CA GLU A 254 32.36 20.73 -39.88
C GLU A 254 32.21 21.49 -38.55
N ASP A 255 31.75 22.75 -38.58
CA ASP A 255 31.53 23.62 -37.42
C ASP A 255 30.04 23.60 -36.89
N ARG A 256 29.32 22.52 -37.11
CA ARG A 256 27.94 22.37 -36.72
C ARG A 256 27.75 22.51 -35.20
N VAL A 257 27.05 23.55 -34.77
CA VAL A 257 26.73 23.78 -33.39
C VAL A 257 25.45 22.99 -33.00
N GLN A 258 25.63 21.97 -32.21
CA GLN A 258 24.50 21.20 -31.67
C GLN A 258 24.15 21.73 -30.28
N LEU A 259 22.90 22.15 -30.11
CA LEU A 259 22.34 22.58 -28.84
C LEU A 259 21.39 21.50 -28.31
N VAL A 260 21.42 21.30 -27.03
CA VAL A 260 20.46 20.44 -26.31
C VAL A 260 19.70 21.29 -25.31
N TRP A 261 18.43 20.97 -25.15
CA TRP A 261 17.58 21.69 -24.21
C TRP A 261 16.77 20.78 -23.33
N LEU A 262 16.49 21.24 -22.12
CA LEU A 262 15.65 20.57 -21.15
C LEU A 262 14.65 21.57 -20.56
N THR A 263 13.48 21.07 -20.21
CA THR A 263 12.46 21.82 -19.49
C THR A 263 12.27 21.23 -18.10
N GLY A 264 11.99 22.07 -17.15
CA GLY A 264 11.72 21.66 -15.78
C GLY A 264 11.05 22.75 -14.97
N TYR A 265 10.74 22.43 -13.73
CA TYR A 265 10.04 23.33 -12.82
C TYR A 265 10.90 23.61 -11.59
N ILE A 266 10.91 24.87 -11.16
CA ILE A 266 11.65 25.32 -9.98
C ILE A 266 10.76 26.20 -9.10
N PRO A 267 10.88 26.12 -7.77
CA PRO A 267 10.22 27.07 -6.88
C PRO A 267 10.66 28.50 -7.16
N CYS A 268 9.72 29.46 -7.18
CA CYS A 268 10.05 30.87 -7.37
C CYS A 268 11.09 31.41 -6.38
N GLU A 269 11.09 30.87 -5.13
CA GLU A 269 12.07 31.26 -4.10
C GLU A 269 13.52 30.91 -4.49
N ASP A 270 13.72 29.87 -5.30
CA ASP A 270 15.03 29.32 -5.69
C ASP A 270 15.47 29.70 -7.12
N GLU A 271 14.63 30.41 -7.89
CA GLU A 271 14.91 30.80 -9.28
C GLU A 271 16.23 31.59 -9.40
N THR A 272 16.52 32.49 -8.46
CA THR A 272 17.74 33.29 -8.45
C THR A 272 19.01 32.47 -8.40
N LYS A 273 18.99 31.33 -7.70
CA LYS A 273 20.14 30.41 -7.60
C LYS A 273 20.42 29.73 -8.93
N LEU A 274 19.37 29.28 -9.64
CA LEU A 274 19.52 28.68 -10.95
C LEU A 274 19.96 29.70 -11.99
N SER A 275 19.39 30.90 -11.99
CA SER A 275 19.78 32.00 -12.88
C SER A 275 21.24 32.41 -12.69
N SER A 276 21.75 32.45 -11.44
CA SER A 276 23.16 32.74 -11.18
C SER A 276 24.09 31.65 -11.72
N LEU A 277 23.72 30.38 -11.54
CA LEU A 277 24.48 29.25 -12.09
C LEU A 277 24.47 29.26 -13.64
N ALA A 278 23.33 29.52 -14.25
CA ALA A 278 23.21 29.60 -15.71
C ALA A 278 24.10 30.70 -16.30
N LYS A 279 24.18 31.88 -15.64
CA LYS A 279 25.08 32.98 -16.03
C LYS A 279 26.55 32.59 -15.86
N GLU A 280 26.93 31.96 -14.75
CA GLU A 280 28.30 31.50 -14.49
C GLU A 280 28.76 30.51 -15.54
N LYS A 281 27.89 29.59 -15.94
CA LYS A 281 28.20 28.53 -16.92
C LYS A 281 27.88 28.89 -18.36
N SER A 282 27.43 30.12 -18.62
CA SER A 282 27.06 30.60 -19.97
C SER A 282 25.96 29.77 -20.65
N TRP A 283 25.00 29.26 -19.86
CA TRP A 283 23.82 28.59 -20.40
C TRP A 283 22.74 29.60 -20.80
N ALA A 284 22.03 29.33 -21.89
CA ALA A 284 20.86 30.11 -22.21
C ALA A 284 19.69 29.65 -21.33
N TYR A 285 18.98 30.63 -20.73
CA TYR A 285 17.97 30.41 -19.70
C TYR A 285 16.73 31.23 -20.00
N ILE A 286 15.57 30.58 -19.99
CA ILE A 286 14.28 31.22 -20.13
C ILE A 286 13.40 30.76 -18.94
N SER A 287 12.79 31.70 -18.24
CA SER A 287 11.85 31.44 -17.15
C SER A 287 10.50 32.09 -17.48
N GLN A 288 9.44 31.32 -17.30
CA GLN A 288 8.07 31.77 -17.54
C GLN A 288 7.12 31.19 -16.49
N ASP A 289 5.93 31.80 -16.35
CA ASP A 289 4.90 31.21 -15.51
C ASP A 289 4.33 29.96 -16.22
N PRO A 290 4.01 28.89 -15.45
CA PRO A 290 3.42 27.71 -16.03
C PRO A 290 2.05 28.01 -16.63
N GLU A 291 1.71 27.37 -17.75
CA GLU A 291 0.39 27.41 -18.36
C GLU A 291 -0.59 26.47 -17.64
N GLU A 292 -1.90 26.65 -17.84
CA GLU A 292 -2.92 25.83 -17.18
C GLU A 292 -2.85 24.34 -17.55
N GLU A 293 -2.34 24.02 -18.74
CA GLU A 293 -2.21 22.65 -19.25
C GLU A 293 -0.87 21.99 -18.87
N ASP A 294 0.05 22.75 -18.31
CA ASP A 294 1.36 22.24 -17.94
C ASP A 294 1.28 21.25 -16.76
N PRO A 295 2.00 20.12 -16.79
CA PRO A 295 2.11 19.20 -15.69
C PRO A 295 3.06 19.75 -14.60
N VAL A 296 2.57 20.66 -13.76
CA VAL A 296 3.38 21.32 -12.74
C VAL A 296 3.45 20.48 -11.46
N PRO A 297 4.65 20.14 -10.96
CA PRO A 297 4.80 19.41 -9.73
C PRO A 297 4.40 20.26 -8.51
N THR A 298 3.79 19.63 -7.53
CA THR A 298 3.32 20.32 -6.33
C THR A 298 4.34 20.20 -5.20
N LYS A 299 4.89 21.35 -4.77
CA LYS A 299 5.71 21.47 -3.54
C LYS A 299 4.89 22.11 -2.45
N ILE A 300 4.66 21.40 -1.35
CA ILE A 300 3.88 21.91 -0.23
C ILE A 300 4.83 22.30 0.93
N LYS A 301 4.80 23.58 1.30
CA LYS A 301 5.52 24.09 2.47
C LYS A 301 4.58 24.07 3.67
N ARG A 302 4.84 23.20 4.63
CA ARG A 302 4.01 23.01 5.82
C ARG A 302 4.75 23.50 7.07
N ASN A 303 4.01 24.08 8.01
CA ASN A 303 4.52 24.37 9.35
C ASN A 303 4.79 23.06 10.10
N LYS A 304 5.65 23.09 11.13
CA LYS A 304 6.03 21.89 11.90
C LYS A 304 4.84 21.10 12.44
N ILE A 305 3.76 21.78 12.85
CA ILE A 305 2.53 21.12 13.34
C ILE A 305 1.77 20.47 12.20
N VAL A 306 1.52 21.22 11.11
CA VAL A 306 0.79 20.69 9.94
C VAL A 306 1.56 19.57 9.25
N ASN A 307 2.89 19.58 9.35
CA ASN A 307 3.73 18.53 8.79
C ASN A 307 3.54 17.16 9.46
N LEU A 308 2.87 17.09 10.62
CA LEU A 308 2.51 15.82 11.26
C LEU A 308 1.64 14.93 10.37
N ILE A 309 0.88 15.51 9.44
CA ILE A 309 0.02 14.73 8.52
C ILE A 309 0.80 14.10 7.36
N SER A 310 2.05 14.53 7.09
CA SER A 310 2.84 14.06 5.93
C SER A 310 2.95 12.54 5.83
N PRO A 311 3.20 11.77 6.91
CA PRO A 311 3.31 10.32 6.80
C PRO A 311 2.03 9.66 6.31
N LEU A 312 0.86 10.24 6.63
CA LEU A 312 -0.41 9.74 6.17
C LEU A 312 -0.63 10.06 4.68
N ILE A 313 -0.34 11.30 4.26
CA ILE A 313 -0.46 11.73 2.87
C ILE A 313 0.52 10.96 1.97
N ASP A 314 1.76 10.76 2.43
CA ASP A 314 2.77 9.95 1.73
C ASP A 314 2.33 8.47 1.62
N PHE A 315 1.68 7.92 2.66
CA PHE A 315 1.12 6.57 2.64
C PHE A 315 -0.05 6.43 1.66
N LEU A 316 -0.91 7.44 1.58
CA LEU A 316 -2.04 7.47 0.65
C LEU A 316 -1.62 7.73 -0.80
N GLY A 317 -0.41 8.25 -1.01
CA GLY A 317 0.07 8.65 -2.33
C GLY A 317 -0.72 9.80 -2.96
N THR A 318 -1.51 10.54 -2.16
CA THR A 318 -2.37 11.62 -2.65
C THR A 318 -1.64 12.96 -2.60
N VAL A 319 -1.55 13.63 -3.74
CA VAL A 319 -0.96 14.97 -3.84
C VAL A 319 -1.99 15.90 -4.48
N PRO A 320 -2.30 17.05 -3.86
CA PRO A 320 -3.20 18.02 -4.49
C PRO A 320 -2.56 18.59 -5.76
N GLY A 321 -3.39 18.91 -6.74
CA GLY A 321 -2.95 19.60 -7.96
C GLY A 321 -2.31 20.95 -7.65
N TYR A 322 -1.47 21.44 -8.55
CA TYR A 322 -0.76 22.73 -8.36
C TYR A 322 -1.70 23.91 -8.14
N THR A 323 -2.84 23.93 -8.83
CA THR A 323 -3.87 24.99 -8.70
C THR A 323 -4.88 24.74 -7.58
N GLU A 324 -4.79 23.61 -6.89
CA GLU A 324 -5.70 23.22 -5.82
C GLU A 324 -5.29 23.88 -4.47
N PRO A 325 -6.22 24.10 -3.55
CA PRO A 325 -5.90 24.63 -2.23
C PRO A 325 -5.22 23.56 -1.34
N ASP A 326 -4.30 24.01 -0.49
CA ASP A 326 -3.69 23.15 0.55
C ASP A 326 -4.65 22.98 1.74
N ILE A 327 -5.23 21.79 1.85
CA ILE A 327 -6.15 21.42 2.93
C ILE A 327 -5.46 20.72 4.12
N SER A 328 -4.12 20.62 4.12
CA SER A 328 -3.36 19.83 5.11
C SER A 328 -3.70 20.19 6.57
N LEU A 329 -3.98 21.45 6.88
CA LEU A 329 -4.35 21.90 8.23
C LEU A 329 -5.70 21.29 8.65
N TRP A 330 -6.70 21.44 7.80
CA TRP A 330 -8.06 20.92 8.06
C TRP A 330 -8.07 19.40 8.10
N PHE A 331 -7.30 18.79 7.20
CA PHE A 331 -7.13 17.35 7.18
C PHE A 331 -6.55 16.84 8.52
N LEU A 332 -5.48 17.45 9.03
CA LEU A 332 -4.88 17.06 10.30
C LEU A 332 -5.88 17.20 11.46
N LEU A 333 -6.58 18.35 11.53
CA LEU A 333 -7.53 18.64 12.60
C LEU A 333 -8.69 17.60 12.63
N PHE A 334 -9.38 17.46 11.52
CA PHE A 334 -10.55 16.57 11.44
C PHE A 334 -10.16 15.09 11.49
N PHE A 335 -9.02 14.74 10.88
CA PHE A 335 -8.53 13.37 11.00
C PHE A 335 -8.21 12.99 12.44
N GLY A 336 -7.62 13.91 13.22
CA GLY A 336 -7.37 13.69 14.65
C GLY A 336 -8.66 13.49 15.44
N ILE A 337 -9.70 14.28 15.17
CA ILE A 337 -11.01 14.16 15.83
C ILE A 337 -11.69 12.83 15.41
N PHE A 338 -11.72 12.52 14.13
CA PHE A 338 -12.36 11.29 13.63
C PHE A 338 -11.65 10.04 14.09
N PHE A 339 -10.30 10.08 14.12
CA PHE A 339 -9.51 9.01 14.70
C PHE A 339 -9.91 8.76 16.15
N ALA A 340 -9.99 9.81 16.94
CA ALA A 340 -10.36 9.74 18.35
C ALA A 340 -11.78 9.20 18.56
N MET A 341 -12.75 9.64 17.74
CA MET A 341 -14.14 9.18 17.82
C MET A 341 -14.30 7.72 17.40
N ILE A 342 -13.64 7.28 16.33
CA ILE A 342 -13.68 5.89 15.85
C ILE A 342 -13.01 4.94 16.85
N PHE A 343 -11.88 5.34 17.44
CA PHE A 343 -11.22 4.56 18.49
C PHE A 343 -12.03 4.49 19.78
N GLY A 344 -12.67 5.61 20.14
CA GLY A 344 -13.66 5.75 21.18
C GLY A 344 -13.20 5.44 22.61
N ASP A 345 -11.93 5.09 22.85
CA ASP A 345 -11.45 4.55 24.12
C ASP A 345 -10.15 5.22 24.59
N ALA A 346 -10.19 5.88 25.77
CA ALA A 346 -9.04 6.57 26.34
C ALA A 346 -7.89 5.62 26.71
N GLY A 347 -8.18 4.39 27.10
CA GLY A 347 -7.16 3.39 27.44
C GLY A 347 -6.32 3.01 26.24
N TYR A 348 -6.95 2.75 25.09
CA TYR A 348 -6.23 2.49 23.84
C TYR A 348 -5.45 3.70 23.35
N GLY A 349 -6.04 4.91 23.49
CA GLY A 349 -5.35 6.15 23.20
C GLY A 349 -4.09 6.35 24.05
N ALA A 350 -4.17 6.07 25.36
CA ALA A 350 -3.04 6.14 26.26
C ALA A 350 -1.94 5.13 25.90
N VAL A 351 -2.27 3.91 25.51
CA VAL A 351 -1.31 2.93 25.02
C VAL A 351 -0.58 3.44 23.78
N LEU A 352 -1.33 3.95 22.78
CA LEU A 352 -0.73 4.52 21.55
C LEU A 352 0.20 5.69 21.87
N PHE A 353 -0.23 6.59 22.75
CA PHE A 353 0.54 7.76 23.17
C PHE A 353 1.84 7.38 23.88
N LEU A 354 1.77 6.43 24.84
CA LEU A 354 2.93 5.94 25.57
C LEU A 354 3.93 5.23 24.65
N ILE A 355 3.45 4.38 23.74
CA ILE A 355 4.30 3.71 22.75
C ILE A 355 5.02 4.76 21.90
N SER A 356 4.33 5.79 21.45
CA SER A 356 4.91 6.88 20.64
C SER A 356 6.01 7.62 21.41
N ILE A 357 5.77 7.96 22.70
CA ILE A 357 6.78 8.59 23.55
C ILE A 357 8.01 7.70 23.72
N ILE A 358 7.82 6.41 24.00
CA ILE A 358 8.91 5.45 24.16
C ILE A 358 9.75 5.35 22.88
N LEU A 359 9.10 5.30 21.70
CA LEU A 359 9.79 5.26 20.42
C LEU A 359 10.58 6.55 20.15
N ILE A 360 9.99 7.72 20.44
CA ILE A 360 10.66 9.02 20.31
C ILE A 360 11.89 9.09 21.22
N LEU A 361 11.76 8.73 22.49
CA LEU A 361 12.86 8.74 23.46
C LEU A 361 13.97 7.76 23.07
N LYS A 362 13.61 6.54 22.64
CA LYS A 362 14.57 5.53 22.18
C LYS A 362 15.35 5.99 20.95
N THR A 363 14.68 6.63 19.99
CA THR A 363 15.31 7.15 18.77
C THR A 363 16.22 8.34 19.08
N LYS A 364 15.79 9.25 19.96
CA LYS A 364 16.64 10.36 20.45
C LYS A 364 17.87 9.85 21.22
N ALA A 365 17.72 8.82 22.04
CA ALA A 365 18.84 8.21 22.77
C ALA A 365 19.89 7.61 21.81
N LYS A 366 19.46 7.11 20.65
CA LYS A 366 20.36 6.65 19.57
C LYS A 366 20.95 7.79 18.72
N LYS A 367 20.69 9.07 19.05
CA LYS A 367 21.10 10.24 18.27
C LYS A 367 20.65 10.22 16.81
N GLN A 368 19.56 9.52 16.50
CA GLN A 368 18.98 9.44 15.18
C GLN A 368 17.86 10.47 15.01
N LYS A 369 17.61 10.90 13.76
CA LYS A 369 16.48 11.78 13.44
C LYS A 369 15.16 11.03 13.68
N VAL A 370 14.30 11.59 14.52
CA VAL A 370 12.99 10.97 14.83
C VAL A 370 12.07 11.08 13.62
N PRO A 371 11.53 9.97 13.12
CA PRO A 371 10.53 9.98 12.05
C PRO A 371 9.28 10.80 12.45
N THR A 372 8.74 11.59 11.53
CA THR A 372 7.53 12.39 11.75
C THR A 372 6.33 11.53 12.14
N ALA A 373 6.29 10.29 11.65
CA ALA A 373 5.23 9.32 11.96
C ALA A 373 5.07 9.09 13.48
N PHE A 374 6.16 9.07 14.26
CA PHE A 374 6.07 8.87 15.71
C PHE A 374 5.38 10.04 16.41
N TYR A 375 5.62 11.28 15.95
CA TYR A 375 4.91 12.43 16.47
C TYR A 375 3.43 12.42 16.06
N MET A 376 3.12 11.99 14.83
CA MET A 376 1.73 11.83 14.37
C MET A 376 0.97 10.83 15.24
N PHE A 377 1.54 9.65 15.52
CA PHE A 377 0.90 8.67 16.41
C PHE A 377 0.73 9.21 17.83
N GLY A 378 1.70 10.00 18.33
CA GLY A 378 1.56 10.70 19.61
C GLY A 378 0.38 11.68 19.60
N TYR A 379 0.24 12.48 18.56
CA TYR A 379 -0.90 13.38 18.38
C TYR A 379 -2.24 12.64 18.36
N LEU A 380 -2.34 11.57 17.55
CA LEU A 380 -3.56 10.76 17.44
C LEU A 380 -3.90 10.07 18.77
N GLY A 381 -2.90 9.52 19.46
CA GLY A 381 -3.09 8.93 20.78
C GLY A 381 -3.59 9.95 21.81
N LEU A 382 -3.04 11.17 21.81
CA LEU A 382 -3.49 12.25 22.68
C LEU A 382 -4.94 12.66 22.40
N MET A 383 -5.32 12.83 21.13
CA MET A 383 -6.68 13.14 20.73
C MET A 383 -7.66 12.04 21.18
N THR A 384 -7.25 10.77 21.07
CA THR A 384 -8.06 9.63 21.54
C THR A 384 -8.21 9.60 23.06
N VAL A 385 -7.16 9.93 23.82
CA VAL A 385 -7.27 10.08 25.28
C VAL A 385 -8.25 11.18 25.66
N ILE A 386 -8.18 12.34 24.98
CA ILE A 386 -9.11 13.45 25.23
C ILE A 386 -10.55 12.99 24.96
N TRP A 387 -10.83 12.42 23.79
CA TRP A 387 -12.17 11.99 23.42
C TRP A 387 -12.71 10.91 24.35
N GLY A 388 -11.94 9.84 24.59
CA GLY A 388 -12.34 8.73 25.46
C GLY A 388 -12.57 9.18 26.92
N THR A 389 -11.85 10.22 27.38
CA THR A 389 -12.07 10.84 28.69
C THR A 389 -13.38 11.62 28.71
N LEU A 390 -13.69 12.39 27.66
CA LEU A 390 -14.94 13.12 27.53
C LEU A 390 -16.17 12.20 27.51
N VAL A 391 -16.06 11.01 26.88
CA VAL A 391 -17.10 9.98 26.81
C VAL A 391 -17.07 9.06 28.05
N CYS A 392 -16.03 9.14 28.88
CA CYS A 392 -15.80 8.26 30.03
C CYS A 392 -15.70 6.79 29.63
N ASN A 393 -14.91 6.48 28.59
CA ASN A 393 -14.64 5.11 28.14
C ASN A 393 -13.15 4.78 28.31
N TRP A 394 -12.86 3.83 29.21
CA TRP A 394 -11.53 3.37 29.56
C TRP A 394 -11.47 1.84 29.46
N PHE A 395 -10.89 1.30 28.39
CA PHE A 395 -10.83 -0.14 28.09
C PHE A 395 -12.19 -0.85 28.16
N GLY A 396 -13.30 -0.14 27.87
CA GLY A 396 -14.64 -0.72 27.99
C GLY A 396 -15.06 -1.12 29.42
N MET A 397 -14.37 -0.59 30.44
CA MET A 397 -14.73 -0.86 31.83
C MET A 397 -16.07 -0.25 32.21
N SER A 398 -16.80 -0.91 33.12
CA SER A 398 -18.04 -0.36 33.68
C SER A 398 -17.77 0.98 34.39
N THR A 399 -18.68 1.92 34.25
CA THR A 399 -18.52 3.28 34.83
C THR A 399 -18.40 3.27 36.35
N GLU A 400 -18.81 2.21 37.04
CA GLU A 400 -18.69 2.07 38.49
C GLU A 400 -17.23 1.98 38.94
N ILE A 401 -16.38 1.31 38.16
CA ILE A 401 -14.97 1.06 38.45
C ILE A 401 -14.10 2.29 38.14
N VAL A 402 -14.57 3.17 37.23
CA VAL A 402 -13.80 4.36 36.83
C VAL A 402 -13.65 5.34 37.98
N PRO A 403 -12.41 5.83 38.29
CA PRO A 403 -12.17 6.78 39.36
C PRO A 403 -13.00 8.07 39.26
N PRO A 404 -13.46 8.64 40.41
CA PRO A 404 -14.35 9.82 40.40
C PRO A 404 -13.76 11.04 39.68
N PHE A 405 -12.45 11.27 39.75
CA PHE A 405 -11.80 12.41 39.09
C PHE A 405 -11.90 12.33 37.55
N LEU A 406 -11.88 11.11 36.97
CA LEU A 406 -12.08 10.91 35.52
C LEU A 406 -13.53 11.11 35.12
N LYS A 407 -14.48 10.71 35.98
CA LYS A 407 -15.91 10.98 35.74
C LYS A 407 -16.23 12.47 35.72
N ASN A 408 -15.54 13.27 36.56
CA ASN A 408 -15.73 14.71 36.62
C ASN A 408 -15.20 15.44 35.38
N LEU A 409 -14.29 14.82 34.61
CA LEU A 409 -13.79 15.34 33.32
C LEU A 409 -14.70 14.99 32.14
N ALA A 410 -15.59 14.02 32.32
CA ALA A 410 -16.51 13.59 31.27
C ALA A 410 -17.63 14.61 31.03
N VAL A 411 -18.07 14.73 29.79
CA VAL A 411 -19.22 15.56 29.42
C VAL A 411 -20.50 14.75 29.61
N PRO A 412 -21.39 15.12 30.58
CA PRO A 412 -22.56 14.34 30.92
C PRO A 412 -23.47 14.00 29.73
N ALA A 413 -23.57 14.92 28.74
CA ALA A 413 -24.44 14.72 27.58
C ALA A 413 -24.06 13.54 26.68
N ILE A 414 -22.76 13.11 26.68
CA ILE A 414 -22.23 12.08 25.76
C ILE A 414 -21.53 10.95 26.50
N ALA A 415 -21.45 11.01 27.83
CA ALA A 415 -20.71 10.07 28.67
C ALA A 415 -21.45 8.73 28.83
N ASN A 416 -20.68 7.66 29.08
CA ASN A 416 -21.19 6.29 29.23
C ASN A 416 -22.10 6.07 30.46
N PHE A 417 -22.13 6.99 31.43
CA PHE A 417 -23.04 6.93 32.57
C PHE A 417 -24.41 7.55 32.30
N THR A 418 -24.63 8.17 31.13
CA THR A 418 -25.90 8.70 30.71
C THR A 418 -26.77 7.59 30.08
N PRO A 419 -28.11 7.63 30.23
CA PRO A 419 -28.99 6.66 29.58
C PRO A 419 -28.66 6.50 28.09
N GLU A 420 -28.68 5.26 27.63
CA GLU A 420 -28.14 4.90 26.32
C GLU A 420 -28.84 5.65 25.17
N ASP A 421 -30.18 5.75 25.22
CA ASP A 421 -30.95 6.44 24.18
C ASP A 421 -30.54 7.92 24.05
N VAL A 422 -30.41 8.63 25.18
CA VAL A 422 -30.07 10.07 25.21
C VAL A 422 -28.60 10.25 24.76
N ARG A 423 -27.73 9.39 25.25
CA ARG A 423 -26.31 9.41 24.87
C ARG A 423 -26.13 9.22 23.35
N ASN A 424 -26.77 8.18 22.80
CA ASN A 424 -26.67 7.85 21.38
C ASN A 424 -27.21 9.00 20.51
N GLN A 425 -28.36 9.59 20.85
CA GLN A 425 -28.91 10.75 20.14
C GLN A 425 -27.94 11.94 20.17
N ASN A 426 -27.35 12.25 21.33
CA ASN A 426 -26.42 13.36 21.47
C ASN A 426 -25.11 13.11 20.70
N GLN A 427 -24.60 11.88 20.71
CA GLN A 427 -23.39 11.53 19.95
C GLN A 427 -23.64 11.58 18.43
N ILE A 428 -24.80 11.11 17.96
CA ILE A 428 -25.20 11.21 16.55
C ILE A 428 -25.34 12.68 16.13
N LEU A 429 -26.01 13.51 16.96
CA LEU A 429 -26.13 14.95 16.72
C LEU A 429 -24.75 15.60 16.62
N LEU A 430 -23.81 15.25 17.51
CA LEU A 430 -22.44 15.73 17.46
C LEU A 430 -21.74 15.33 16.17
N CYS A 431 -21.88 14.08 15.72
CA CYS A 431 -21.31 13.60 14.46
C CYS A 431 -21.81 14.40 13.26
N PHE A 432 -23.11 14.62 13.15
CA PHE A 432 -23.67 15.44 12.07
C PHE A 432 -23.24 16.89 12.15
N THR A 433 -23.15 17.46 13.37
CA THR A 433 -22.69 18.84 13.55
C THR A 433 -21.21 19.00 13.16
N LEU A 434 -20.35 18.03 13.51
CA LEU A 434 -18.96 17.99 13.06
C LEU A 434 -18.86 17.85 11.54
N GLY A 435 -19.67 16.99 10.95
CA GLY A 435 -19.76 16.83 9.50
C GLY A 435 -20.18 18.12 8.81
N LEU A 436 -21.27 18.74 9.27
CA LEU A 436 -21.71 20.03 8.76
C LEU A 436 -20.59 21.08 8.86
N THR A 437 -19.93 21.18 10.02
CA THR A 437 -18.85 22.15 10.24
C THR A 437 -17.70 21.93 9.25
N GLN A 438 -17.29 20.69 9.02
CA GLN A 438 -16.23 20.35 8.08
C GLN A 438 -16.64 20.71 6.64
N LEU A 439 -17.84 20.33 6.20
CA LEU A 439 -18.32 20.62 4.86
C LEU A 439 -18.56 22.12 4.64
N MET A 440 -19.02 22.85 5.67
CA MET A 440 -19.11 24.32 5.59
C MET A 440 -17.72 24.96 5.42
N ILE A 441 -16.72 24.49 6.15
CA ILE A 441 -15.33 24.97 5.98
C ILE A 441 -14.86 24.73 4.55
N ALA A 442 -15.19 23.58 3.94
CA ALA A 442 -14.85 23.27 2.55
C ALA A 442 -15.39 24.34 1.59
N HIS A 443 -16.68 24.68 1.70
CA HIS A 443 -17.30 25.72 0.87
C HIS A 443 -16.80 27.13 1.20
N VAL A 444 -16.45 27.42 2.45
CA VAL A 444 -15.84 28.69 2.82
C VAL A 444 -14.46 28.83 2.17
N VAL A 445 -13.65 27.78 2.16
CA VAL A 445 -12.34 27.78 1.47
C VAL A 445 -12.53 27.99 -0.04
N SER A 446 -13.52 27.30 -0.67
CA SER A 446 -13.87 27.49 -2.07
C SER A 446 -14.36 28.91 -2.36
N LEU A 447 -15.22 29.48 -1.50
CA LEU A 447 -15.72 30.85 -1.60
C LEU A 447 -14.59 31.89 -1.62
N PHE A 448 -13.60 31.76 -0.73
CA PHE A 448 -12.44 32.66 -0.73
C PHE A 448 -11.61 32.53 -2.01
N ARG A 449 -11.51 31.33 -2.58
CA ARG A 449 -10.83 31.12 -3.86
C ARG A 449 -11.57 31.81 -5.01
N ASN A 450 -12.90 31.74 -5.01
CA ASN A 450 -13.75 32.22 -6.09
C ASN A 450 -14.24 33.66 -5.91
N ILE A 451 -13.78 34.39 -4.88
CA ILE A 451 -14.32 35.71 -4.49
C ILE A 451 -14.24 36.77 -5.61
N LYS A 452 -13.29 36.63 -6.54
CA LYS A 452 -13.13 37.52 -7.69
C LYS A 452 -14.05 37.18 -8.88
N SER A 453 -14.76 36.05 -8.85
CA SER A 453 -15.64 35.57 -9.90
C SER A 453 -17.05 35.46 -9.35
N PRO A 454 -18.13 35.68 -10.17
CA PRO A 454 -19.50 35.44 -9.75
C PRO A 454 -19.79 34.00 -9.26
N LYS A 455 -18.88 33.07 -9.49
CA LYS A 455 -18.94 31.69 -8.95
C LYS A 455 -19.03 31.63 -7.41
N PHE A 456 -18.59 32.67 -6.70
CA PHE A 456 -18.73 32.72 -5.24
C PHE A 456 -20.19 32.61 -4.78
N LEU A 457 -21.16 33.06 -5.61
CA LEU A 457 -22.60 32.93 -5.32
C LEU A 457 -23.05 31.46 -5.35
N ALA A 458 -22.42 30.61 -6.16
CA ALA A 458 -22.67 29.18 -6.12
C ALA A 458 -22.20 28.55 -4.80
N ASP A 459 -21.04 28.99 -4.28
CA ASP A 459 -20.55 28.52 -2.98
C ASP A 459 -21.48 28.97 -1.84
N VAL A 460 -22.00 30.19 -1.89
CA VAL A 460 -23.05 30.68 -0.95
C VAL A 460 -24.33 29.83 -1.06
N GLY A 461 -24.74 29.50 -2.28
CA GLY A 461 -25.86 28.60 -2.52
C GLY A 461 -25.65 27.22 -1.91
N SER A 462 -24.45 26.66 -2.08
CA SER A 462 -24.07 25.36 -1.47
C SER A 462 -24.08 25.42 0.06
N LEU A 463 -23.59 26.49 0.68
CA LEU A 463 -23.65 26.70 2.13
C LEU A 463 -25.11 26.72 2.64
N SER A 464 -25.99 27.43 1.94
CA SER A 464 -27.43 27.48 2.28
C SER A 464 -28.08 26.10 2.13
N MET A 465 -27.77 25.37 1.06
CA MET A 465 -28.27 24.03 0.81
C MET A 465 -27.78 23.04 1.87
N LEU A 466 -26.51 23.09 2.24
CA LEU A 466 -25.93 22.28 3.33
C LEU A 466 -26.65 22.51 4.65
N GLY A 467 -26.86 23.78 5.03
CA GLY A 467 -27.60 24.13 6.24
C GLY A 467 -29.02 23.60 6.22
N GLY A 468 -29.73 23.73 5.10
CA GLY A 468 -31.09 23.17 4.93
C GLY A 468 -31.11 21.65 5.02
N MET A 469 -30.20 20.96 4.31
CA MET A 469 -30.08 19.49 4.32
C MET A 469 -29.70 18.94 5.69
N TYR A 470 -28.92 19.66 6.47
CA TYR A 470 -28.61 19.28 7.84
C TYR A 470 -29.87 19.14 8.70
N PHE A 471 -30.80 20.11 8.63
CA PHE A 471 -32.07 20.00 9.35
C PHE A 471 -32.93 18.84 8.84
N VAL A 472 -32.92 18.52 7.55
CA VAL A 472 -33.57 17.33 6.99
C VAL A 472 -33.01 16.05 7.59
N VAL A 473 -31.66 15.94 7.68
CA VAL A 473 -30.97 14.80 8.29
C VAL A 473 -31.33 14.68 9.78
N LEU A 474 -31.33 15.79 10.52
CA LEU A 474 -31.70 15.77 11.95
C LEU A 474 -33.16 15.36 12.16
N ASN A 475 -34.07 15.83 11.31
CA ASN A 475 -35.47 15.41 11.35
C ASN A 475 -35.65 13.91 11.13
N LEU A 476 -34.89 13.35 10.17
CA LEU A 476 -35.01 11.93 9.79
C LEU A 476 -34.38 10.98 10.83
N VAL A 477 -33.26 11.36 11.43
CA VAL A 477 -32.39 10.44 12.20
C VAL A 477 -32.43 10.70 13.70
N VAL A 478 -32.53 11.97 14.12
CA VAL A 478 -32.45 12.32 15.55
C VAL A 478 -33.80 12.45 16.18
N ASP A 479 -34.60 13.41 15.74
CA ASP A 479 -35.94 13.65 16.28
C ASP A 479 -36.79 14.46 15.30
N SER A 480 -37.86 13.83 14.77
CA SER A 480 -38.77 14.44 13.80
C SER A 480 -39.66 15.56 14.40
N GLN A 481 -39.92 15.52 15.72
CA GLN A 481 -40.73 16.54 16.36
C GLN A 481 -39.91 17.78 16.70
N LYS A 482 -38.71 17.59 17.22
CA LYS A 482 -37.81 18.67 17.62
C LYS A 482 -37.25 19.44 16.42
N TYR A 483 -36.95 18.76 15.34
CA TYR A 483 -36.33 19.33 14.13
C TYR A 483 -37.32 19.33 12.95
N ALA A 484 -38.58 19.77 13.19
CA ALA A 484 -39.60 19.80 12.14
C ALA A 484 -39.15 20.60 10.92
N ILE A 485 -39.43 20.07 9.71
CA ILE A 485 -39.09 20.73 8.45
C ILE A 485 -40.06 21.89 8.24
N ASN A 486 -39.58 23.10 8.49
CA ASN A 486 -40.32 24.34 8.32
C ASN A 486 -40.11 24.92 6.91
N ASN A 487 -40.96 25.87 6.50
CA ASN A 487 -40.86 26.58 5.23
C ASN A 487 -39.48 27.27 5.05
N THR A 488 -38.85 27.68 6.14
CA THR A 488 -37.51 28.27 6.11
C THR A 488 -36.42 27.28 5.65
N VAL A 489 -36.53 26.01 6.07
CA VAL A 489 -35.60 24.93 5.63
C VAL A 489 -35.79 24.64 4.14
N LEU A 490 -37.04 24.53 3.68
CA LEU A 490 -37.34 24.32 2.28
C LEU A 490 -36.87 25.51 1.41
N LEU A 491 -37.05 26.73 1.90
CA LEU A 491 -36.58 27.95 1.24
C LEU A 491 -35.05 28.00 1.15
N ALA A 492 -34.34 27.60 2.23
CA ALA A 492 -32.89 27.54 2.23
C ALA A 492 -32.35 26.54 1.19
N ILE A 493 -32.98 25.37 1.08
CA ILE A 493 -32.60 24.35 0.08
C ILE A 493 -32.93 24.85 -1.34
N GLY A 494 -34.13 25.38 -1.57
CA GLY A 494 -34.57 25.86 -2.88
C GLY A 494 -33.78 27.08 -3.37
N ALA A 495 -33.52 28.07 -2.50
CA ALA A 495 -32.69 29.22 -2.84
C ALA A 495 -31.22 28.80 -3.05
N GLY A 496 -30.70 27.87 -2.23
CA GLY A 496 -29.37 27.32 -2.40
C GLY A 496 -29.22 26.60 -3.73
N PHE A 497 -30.17 25.78 -4.10
CA PHE A 497 -30.20 25.10 -5.40
C PHE A 497 -30.28 26.11 -6.56
N ALA A 498 -31.15 27.12 -6.48
CA ALA A 498 -31.29 28.13 -7.51
C ALA A 498 -30.00 28.94 -7.74
N LEU A 499 -29.32 29.35 -6.66
CA LEU A 499 -28.03 30.04 -6.76
C LEU A 499 -26.98 29.14 -7.40
N ASN A 500 -26.91 27.88 -6.99
CA ASN A 500 -25.98 26.91 -7.56
C ASN A 500 -26.27 26.66 -9.04
N PHE A 501 -27.55 26.50 -9.41
CA PHE A 501 -27.99 26.31 -10.79
C PHE A 501 -27.58 27.46 -11.72
N ILE A 502 -27.65 28.71 -11.23
CA ILE A 502 -27.35 29.89 -12.05
C ILE A 502 -25.82 30.12 -12.15
N PHE A 503 -25.05 29.90 -11.07
CA PHE A 503 -23.69 30.42 -10.99
C PHE A 503 -22.60 29.35 -11.02
N VAL A 504 -22.90 28.06 -10.90
CA VAL A 504 -21.86 26.99 -10.88
C VAL A 504 -21.07 26.93 -12.19
N ASN A 505 -21.75 27.06 -13.33
CA ASN A 505 -21.17 27.00 -14.66
C ASN A 505 -20.92 28.40 -15.27
N TYR A 506 -20.81 29.42 -14.42
CA TYR A 506 -20.58 30.78 -14.91
C TYR A 506 -19.18 30.90 -15.54
N SER A 507 -19.14 31.23 -16.86
CA SER A 507 -17.90 31.48 -17.60
C SER A 507 -17.86 32.89 -18.16
N THR A 508 -18.71 33.20 -19.12
CA THR A 508 -18.74 34.47 -19.88
C THR A 508 -20.06 35.25 -19.72
N GLY A 509 -21.14 34.60 -19.20
CA GLY A 509 -22.44 35.27 -19.04
C GLY A 509 -23.51 34.36 -18.41
N ILE A 510 -24.50 34.98 -17.77
CA ILE A 510 -25.59 34.29 -17.05
C ILE A 510 -26.41 33.40 -18.02
N GLY A 511 -26.66 33.84 -19.25
CA GLY A 511 -27.44 33.08 -20.23
C GLY A 511 -26.78 31.76 -20.65
N GLN A 512 -25.47 31.79 -20.87
CA GLN A 512 -24.69 30.56 -21.17
C GLN A 512 -24.63 29.63 -19.97
N ALA A 513 -24.43 30.17 -18.77
CA ALA A 513 -24.41 29.40 -17.52
C ALA A 513 -25.74 28.64 -17.33
N ILE A 514 -26.89 29.26 -17.56
CA ILE A 514 -28.20 28.60 -17.45
C ILE A 514 -28.35 27.48 -18.51
N VAL A 515 -27.91 27.70 -19.75
CA VAL A 515 -27.97 26.67 -20.81
C VAL A 515 -27.10 25.46 -20.46
N GLU A 516 -25.88 25.69 -19.95
CA GLU A 516 -25.00 24.62 -19.50
C GLU A 516 -25.54 23.87 -18.27
N SER A 517 -26.13 24.60 -17.35
CA SER A 517 -26.79 24.01 -16.17
C SER A 517 -28.03 23.19 -16.55
N LEU A 518 -28.79 23.62 -17.55
CA LEU A 518 -29.88 22.83 -18.11
C LEU A 518 -29.41 21.53 -18.77
N LYS A 519 -28.30 21.54 -19.49
CA LYS A 519 -27.68 20.32 -20.03
C LYS A 519 -27.25 19.35 -18.94
N ASN A 520 -26.82 19.89 -17.80
CA ASN A 520 -26.29 19.13 -16.67
C ASN A 520 -27.31 18.98 -15.51
N ILE A 521 -28.60 19.23 -15.74
CA ILE A 521 -29.62 19.27 -14.69
C ILE A 521 -29.70 17.97 -13.88
N ILE A 522 -29.51 16.82 -14.53
CA ILE A 522 -29.52 15.51 -13.87
C ILE A 522 -28.36 15.41 -12.88
N ASN A 523 -27.15 15.82 -13.27
CA ASN A 523 -25.99 15.82 -12.40
C ASN A 523 -26.16 16.79 -11.22
N MET A 524 -26.81 17.93 -11.45
CA MET A 524 -27.08 18.90 -10.39
C MET A 524 -28.13 18.37 -9.37
N LEU A 525 -29.16 17.67 -9.84
CA LEU A 525 -30.14 17.01 -8.96
C LEU A 525 -29.48 15.88 -8.16
N LEU A 526 -28.61 15.09 -8.80
CA LEU A 526 -27.81 14.10 -8.09
C LEU A 526 -26.86 14.76 -7.07
N GLY A 527 -26.35 15.97 -7.38
CA GLY A 527 -25.54 16.76 -6.42
C GLY A 527 -26.29 17.06 -5.12
N VAL A 528 -27.59 17.38 -5.19
CA VAL A 528 -28.42 17.59 -4.00
C VAL A 528 -28.53 16.31 -3.15
N VAL A 529 -28.72 15.16 -3.82
CA VAL A 529 -28.79 13.85 -3.15
C VAL A 529 -27.41 13.52 -2.54
N ASN A 530 -26.34 13.83 -3.22
CA ASN A 530 -24.97 13.61 -2.72
C ASN A 530 -24.71 14.43 -1.46
N VAL A 531 -25.11 15.71 -1.41
CA VAL A 531 -24.99 16.54 -0.19
C VAL A 531 -25.70 15.91 1.01
N PHE A 532 -26.90 15.37 0.80
CA PHE A 532 -27.60 14.62 1.84
C PHE A 532 -26.83 13.37 2.27
N ALA A 533 -26.35 12.57 1.31
CA ALA A 533 -25.59 11.36 1.57
C ALA A 533 -24.26 11.65 2.29
N ASP A 534 -23.58 12.76 1.93
CA ASP A 534 -22.33 13.17 2.54
C ASP A 534 -22.53 13.56 4.01
N ILE A 535 -23.58 14.31 4.35
CA ILE A 535 -23.93 14.60 5.76
C ILE A 535 -24.25 13.31 6.51
N MET A 536 -25.06 12.43 5.91
CA MET A 536 -25.43 11.13 6.50
C MET A 536 -24.22 10.24 6.75
N SER A 537 -23.17 10.34 5.93
CA SER A 537 -22.00 9.47 6.05
C SER A 537 -21.24 9.66 7.37
N TYR A 538 -21.41 10.81 8.06
CA TYR A 538 -20.78 11.08 9.36
C TYR A 538 -21.34 10.26 10.52
N ILE A 539 -22.52 9.65 10.37
CA ILE A 539 -23.06 8.71 11.37
C ILE A 539 -22.11 7.53 11.62
N ARG A 540 -21.26 7.24 10.65
CA ARG A 540 -20.25 6.19 10.70
C ARG A 540 -19.26 6.37 11.85
N LEU A 541 -18.93 7.62 12.22
CA LEU A 541 -18.06 7.92 13.36
C LEU A 541 -18.63 7.37 14.66
N TRP A 542 -19.93 7.60 14.89
CA TRP A 542 -20.62 7.06 16.05
C TRP A 542 -20.78 5.53 15.97
N ALA A 543 -21.25 5.01 14.84
CA ALA A 543 -21.54 3.59 14.69
C ALA A 543 -20.32 2.70 14.91
N VAL A 544 -19.17 3.10 14.33
CA VAL A 544 -17.92 2.34 14.44
C VAL A 544 -17.32 2.48 15.86
N GLY A 545 -17.37 3.68 16.45
CA GLY A 545 -16.91 3.89 17.82
C GLY A 545 -17.76 3.12 18.84
N LEU A 546 -19.09 3.08 18.65
CA LEU A 546 -19.99 2.26 19.46
C LEU A 546 -19.66 0.77 19.35
N ALA A 547 -19.44 0.26 18.14
CA ALA A 547 -19.08 -1.14 17.91
C ALA A 547 -17.77 -1.51 18.61
N GLY A 548 -16.74 -0.67 18.51
CA GLY A 548 -15.45 -0.87 19.21
C GLY A 548 -15.60 -0.88 20.73
N GLY A 549 -16.42 0.02 21.28
CA GLY A 549 -16.74 0.07 22.71
C GLY A 549 -17.51 -1.17 23.18
N ALA A 550 -18.51 -1.63 22.39
CA ALA A 550 -19.28 -2.84 22.68
C ALA A 550 -18.40 -4.10 22.71
N ILE A 551 -17.47 -4.25 21.76
CA ILE A 551 -16.51 -5.37 21.74
C ILE A 551 -15.64 -5.34 23.02
N SER A 552 -15.12 -4.17 23.41
CA SER A 552 -14.31 -4.04 24.64
C SER A 552 -15.11 -4.45 25.89
N ALA A 553 -16.36 -3.97 26.01
CA ALA A 553 -17.22 -4.31 27.14
C ALA A 553 -17.54 -5.81 27.19
N THR A 554 -17.89 -6.41 26.05
CA THR A 554 -18.16 -7.86 25.95
C THR A 554 -16.95 -8.70 26.34
N VAL A 555 -15.74 -8.34 25.88
CA VAL A 555 -14.50 -9.02 26.25
C VAL A 555 -14.26 -8.95 27.76
N ASN A 556 -14.49 -7.79 28.40
CA ASN A 556 -14.38 -7.62 29.85
C ASN A 556 -15.39 -8.46 30.61
N GLU A 557 -16.65 -8.49 30.14
CA GLU A 557 -17.72 -9.26 30.75
C GLU A 557 -17.44 -10.77 30.69
N MET A 558 -16.98 -11.27 29.53
CA MET A 558 -16.56 -12.67 29.37
C MET A 558 -15.36 -13.06 30.23
N ALA A 559 -14.42 -12.14 30.41
CA ALA A 559 -13.21 -12.40 31.19
C ALA A 559 -13.44 -12.31 32.71
N GLY A 560 -14.44 -11.53 33.16
CA GLY A 560 -14.74 -11.28 34.58
C GLY A 560 -14.82 -12.55 35.46
N PRO A 561 -15.65 -13.55 35.13
CA PRO A 561 -15.76 -14.79 35.86
C PRO A 561 -14.46 -15.59 35.92
N ALA A 562 -13.65 -15.56 34.88
CA ALA A 562 -12.39 -16.28 34.80
C ALA A 562 -11.28 -15.64 35.67
N LEU A 563 -11.31 -14.33 35.89
CA LEU A 563 -10.31 -13.59 36.68
C LEU A 563 -10.45 -13.84 38.18
N GLY A 564 -11.64 -14.20 38.67
CA GLY A 564 -11.91 -14.50 40.09
C GLY A 564 -11.66 -15.93 40.51
N GLY A 565 -11.23 -16.83 39.61
CA GLY A 565 -11.15 -18.26 39.88
C GLY A 565 -9.78 -18.91 39.59
N PHE A 566 -9.77 -20.24 39.63
CA PHE A 566 -8.58 -21.07 39.33
C PHE A 566 -8.06 -20.89 37.88
N ILE A 567 -8.90 -20.32 36.98
CA ILE A 567 -8.62 -20.18 35.56
C ILE A 567 -8.16 -18.73 35.19
N ILE A 568 -7.56 -18.01 36.13
CA ILE A 568 -7.08 -16.63 35.95
C ILE A 568 -6.21 -16.45 34.68
N PHE A 569 -5.40 -17.46 34.36
CA PHE A 569 -4.57 -17.45 33.15
C PHE A 569 -5.41 -17.37 31.85
N ALA A 570 -6.51 -18.11 31.77
CA ALA A 570 -7.42 -18.08 30.64
C ALA A 570 -8.15 -16.70 30.52
N GLY A 571 -8.52 -16.12 31.68
CA GLY A 571 -9.11 -14.76 31.70
C GLY A 571 -8.14 -13.69 31.20
N VAL A 572 -6.88 -13.72 31.64
CA VAL A 572 -5.83 -12.80 31.17
C VAL A 572 -5.54 -13.00 29.69
N LEU A 573 -5.48 -14.25 29.20
CA LEU A 573 -5.29 -14.55 27.78
C LEU A 573 -6.46 -14.02 26.94
N LEU A 574 -7.70 -14.19 27.41
CA LEU A 574 -8.90 -13.68 26.74
C LEU A 574 -8.90 -12.15 26.66
N LEU A 575 -8.54 -11.46 27.73
CA LEU A 575 -8.39 -9.99 27.73
C LEU A 575 -7.32 -9.54 26.74
N LEU A 576 -6.12 -10.15 26.78
CA LEU A 576 -5.02 -9.79 25.90
C LEU A 576 -5.39 -9.99 24.43
N PHE A 577 -5.99 -11.13 24.11
CA PHE A 577 -6.41 -11.45 22.75
C PHE A 577 -7.59 -10.58 22.30
N GLY A 578 -8.62 -10.43 23.13
CA GLY A 578 -9.82 -9.68 22.80
C GLY A 578 -9.54 -8.18 22.61
N HIS A 579 -8.85 -7.54 23.55
CA HIS A 579 -8.44 -6.14 23.43
C HIS A 579 -7.42 -5.94 22.32
N GLY A 580 -6.48 -6.88 22.10
CA GLY A 580 -5.53 -6.83 21.00
C GLY A 580 -6.22 -6.88 19.64
N LEU A 581 -7.19 -7.78 19.47
CA LEU A 581 -8.00 -7.88 18.25
C LEU A 581 -8.81 -6.59 18.01
N ASN A 582 -9.50 -6.10 19.05
CA ASN A 582 -10.29 -4.88 18.96
C ASN A 582 -9.42 -3.67 18.63
N TYR A 583 -8.22 -3.57 19.18
CA TYR A 583 -7.26 -2.53 18.84
C TYR A 583 -6.91 -2.55 17.34
N ILE A 584 -6.61 -3.73 16.78
CA ILE A 584 -6.29 -3.90 15.35
C ILE A 584 -7.51 -3.52 14.49
N MET A 585 -8.71 -3.97 14.88
CA MET A 585 -9.95 -3.64 14.17
C MET A 585 -10.24 -2.14 14.18
N ASN A 586 -9.98 -1.45 15.27
CA ASN A 586 -10.13 0.01 15.36
C ASN A 586 -9.12 0.74 14.46
N VAL A 587 -7.85 0.31 14.41
CA VAL A 587 -6.85 0.88 13.49
C VAL A 587 -7.31 0.72 12.04
N LEU A 588 -7.77 -0.48 11.67
CA LEU A 588 -8.27 -0.74 10.31
C LEU A 588 -9.50 0.13 9.99
N SER A 589 -10.42 0.24 10.94
CA SER A 589 -11.63 1.07 10.82
C SER A 589 -11.31 2.55 10.60
N VAL A 590 -10.28 3.08 11.27
CA VAL A 590 -9.82 4.46 11.04
C VAL A 590 -9.28 4.65 9.63
N ILE A 591 -8.47 3.70 9.14
CA ILE A 591 -7.92 3.78 7.78
C ILE A 591 -9.06 3.76 6.75
N VAL A 592 -10.07 2.91 6.93
CA VAL A 592 -11.18 2.78 5.98
C VAL A 592 -12.18 3.94 6.09
N HIS A 593 -12.56 4.33 7.31
CA HIS A 593 -13.67 5.27 7.53
C HIS A 593 -13.20 6.70 7.83
N GLY A 594 -12.18 6.87 8.66
CA GLY A 594 -11.66 8.20 9.03
C GLY A 594 -10.94 8.90 7.88
N VAL A 595 -10.14 8.17 7.11
CA VAL A 595 -9.48 8.71 5.92
C VAL A 595 -10.52 9.07 4.86
N ARG A 596 -11.51 8.21 4.61
CA ARG A 596 -12.52 8.42 3.59
C ARG A 596 -13.28 9.74 3.76
N LEU A 597 -13.73 10.07 4.99
CA LEU A 597 -14.43 11.32 5.27
C LEU A 597 -13.62 12.57 4.89
N ASN A 598 -12.30 12.50 5.00
CA ASN A 598 -11.42 13.58 4.61
C ASN A 598 -11.06 13.57 3.11
N THR A 599 -10.85 12.40 2.51
CA THR A 599 -10.37 12.28 1.13
C THR A 599 -11.48 12.26 0.09
N LEU A 600 -12.70 11.88 0.45
CA LEU A 600 -13.83 11.88 -0.46
C LEU A 600 -14.81 13.00 -0.12
N GLU A 601 -15.50 12.92 1.02
CA GLU A 601 -16.58 13.85 1.36
C GLU A 601 -16.03 15.30 1.46
N PHE A 602 -15.01 15.54 2.25
CA PHE A 602 -14.45 16.89 2.41
C PHE A 602 -13.76 17.39 1.14
N SER A 603 -12.93 16.56 0.50
CA SER A 603 -12.18 17.00 -0.68
C SER A 603 -13.07 17.30 -1.87
N ASN A 604 -14.16 16.54 -2.07
CA ASN A 604 -15.14 16.83 -3.13
C ASN A 604 -15.81 18.20 -2.95
N HIS A 605 -16.17 18.54 -1.70
CA HIS A 605 -16.77 19.86 -1.41
C HIS A 605 -15.78 21.02 -1.53
N VAL A 606 -14.46 20.78 -1.38
CA VAL A 606 -13.40 21.75 -1.69
C VAL A 606 -13.14 21.85 -3.20
N GLY A 607 -13.54 20.84 -3.97
CA GLY A 607 -13.24 20.70 -5.40
C GLY A 607 -11.82 20.24 -5.69
N LEU A 608 -11.30 19.27 -4.89
CA LEU A 608 -10.01 18.62 -5.10
C LEU A 608 -10.16 17.39 -5.97
N THR A 609 -9.29 17.24 -6.95
CA THR A 609 -9.22 16.04 -7.81
C THR A 609 -8.05 15.13 -7.46
N TRP A 610 -7.11 15.60 -6.61
CA TRP A 610 -5.90 14.88 -6.24
C TRP A 610 -5.05 14.46 -7.46
N SER A 611 -5.07 15.27 -8.49
CA SER A 611 -4.39 15.03 -9.77
C SER A 611 -2.91 15.44 -9.77
N GLY A 612 -2.40 15.96 -8.66
CA GLY A 612 -1.04 16.44 -8.54
C GLY A 612 -0.01 15.32 -8.37
N PHE A 613 1.24 15.66 -8.66
CA PHE A 613 2.39 14.81 -8.36
C PHE A 613 3.44 15.60 -7.58
N LYS A 614 4.24 14.85 -6.84
CA LYS A 614 5.18 15.44 -5.89
C LYS A 614 6.35 16.10 -6.61
N TYR A 615 6.74 17.29 -6.15
CA TYR A 615 7.99 17.90 -6.56
C TYR A 615 9.18 17.09 -6.05
N GLU A 616 9.90 16.47 -6.97
CA GLU A 616 11.11 15.68 -6.72
C GLU A 616 12.26 16.32 -7.51
N PRO A 617 13.11 17.12 -6.86
CA PRO A 617 14.20 17.77 -7.55
C PRO A 617 15.26 16.75 -7.98
N PHE A 618 15.86 16.97 -9.16
CA PHE A 618 16.98 16.22 -9.67
C PHE A 618 18.23 16.52 -8.81
N ASN A 619 18.54 15.64 -7.85
CA ASN A 619 19.58 15.81 -6.85
C ASN A 619 20.54 14.59 -6.77
N GLU A 620 21.70 14.78 -6.10
CA GLU A 620 22.69 13.71 -5.86
C GLU A 620 22.19 12.62 -4.91
#